data_ccb93bc1690afe38adc1f97a3014cc24
#
_entry.id   ccb93bc1690afe38adc1f97a3014cc24
#
_cell.length_a   1.000
_cell.length_b   1.000
_cell.length_c   1.000
_cell.angle_alpha   90.00
_cell.angle_beta   90.00
_cell.angle_gamma   90.00
#
_symmetry.space_group_name_H-M   'P 1'
#
loop_
_entity.id
_entity.type
_entity.pdbx_description
1 polymer ?
#
loop_
_entity_poly.entity_id
_entity_poly.type
_entity_poly.pdbx_seq_one_letter_code
_entity_poly.pdbx_strand_id
1 'polypeptide(L)'
;MSKISEMTRQSWIESTFPEWGTWLVEDIENEVVAPGNVAMWWLGCTGVWFKTPADTNITIDLWCGNGKRTHGDGKMKVGHQMANMCGGRAMQPNLRNVPFVIDPFAFKKVDAVLATHYHQDHMSAEWAAHVIQSGMTTTDENGKEIPVPFIGPKKSVELWQKWGVPAERCITVKPGDTIKIKDIEIVALDSFDRT
;
A
#
# COMPACT_ATOMS: atom_id res chain seq x y z
N MET A 1 6.20 16.32 5.48
CA MET A 1 6.34 14.91 5.11
C MET A 1 7.61 14.76 4.30
N SER A 2 8.47 13.84 4.68
CA SER A 2 9.67 13.52 3.89
C SER A 2 9.24 12.95 2.53
N LYS A 3 10.01 13.27 1.50
CA LYS A 3 9.79 12.68 0.18
C LYS A 3 10.17 11.20 0.20
N ILE A 4 9.57 10.39 -0.64
CA ILE A 4 9.88 8.96 -0.73
C ILE A 4 11.37 8.69 -1.04
N SER A 5 12.06 9.63 -1.72
CA SER A 5 13.50 9.55 -1.97
C SER A 5 14.36 9.59 -0.69
N GLU A 6 13.81 10.05 0.42
CA GLU A 6 14.49 10.17 1.71
C GLU A 6 14.15 9.02 2.66
N MET A 7 13.14 8.20 2.30
CA MET A 7 12.69 7.09 3.13
C MET A 7 13.56 5.86 2.89
N THR A 8 14.02 5.27 3.96
CA THR A 8 14.82 4.04 3.95
C THR A 8 14.23 3.03 4.93
N ARG A 9 14.65 1.76 4.83
CA ARG A 9 14.32 0.75 5.82
C ARG A 9 14.72 1.20 7.24
N GLN A 10 15.89 1.81 7.37
CA GLN A 10 16.37 2.29 8.66
C GLN A 10 15.48 3.39 9.24
N SER A 11 15.10 4.40 8.43
CA SER A 11 14.18 5.44 8.88
C SER A 11 12.79 4.91 9.24
N TRP A 12 12.33 3.86 8.56
CA TRP A 12 11.08 3.16 8.89
C TRP A 12 11.20 2.43 10.24
N ILE A 13 12.26 1.65 10.47
CA ILE A 13 12.51 0.96 11.74
C ILE A 13 12.55 1.95 12.89
N GLU A 14 13.29 3.06 12.75
CA GLU A 14 13.42 4.10 13.78
C GLU A 14 12.07 4.78 14.12
N SER A 15 11.19 4.91 13.13
CA SER A 15 9.88 5.55 13.32
C SER A 15 8.79 4.59 13.82
N THR A 16 8.89 3.31 13.55
CA THR A 16 7.81 2.35 13.77
C THR A 16 8.11 1.31 14.85
N PHE A 17 9.38 0.97 15.06
CA PHE A 17 9.77 -0.12 15.95
C PHE A 17 8.96 -1.39 15.70
N PRO A 18 9.10 -2.04 14.51
CA PRO A 18 8.31 -3.20 14.15
C PRO A 18 8.54 -4.35 15.14
N GLU A 19 7.48 -4.91 15.66
CA GLU A 19 7.53 -6.00 16.64
C GLU A 19 7.80 -7.35 15.99
N TRP A 20 7.59 -7.45 14.67
CA TRP A 20 7.64 -8.70 13.92
C TRP A 20 8.73 -8.67 12.85
N GLY A 21 9.33 -9.84 12.66
CA GLY A 21 10.34 -10.03 11.64
C GLY A 21 9.80 -10.14 10.21
N THR A 22 10.66 -10.53 9.30
CA THR A 22 10.39 -10.56 7.85
C THR A 22 9.92 -11.92 7.34
N TRP A 23 9.69 -12.90 8.20
CA TRP A 23 9.35 -14.27 7.81
C TRP A 23 8.06 -14.37 6.96
N LEU A 24 7.08 -13.48 7.19
CA LEU A 24 5.86 -13.45 6.36
C LEU A 24 6.16 -12.99 4.93
N VAL A 25 7.18 -12.17 4.73
CA VAL A 25 7.66 -11.80 3.39
C VAL A 25 8.16 -13.04 2.65
N GLU A 26 8.96 -13.86 3.31
CA GLU A 26 9.46 -15.10 2.74
C GLU A 26 8.32 -16.09 2.45
N ASP A 27 7.33 -16.17 3.33
CA ASP A 27 6.13 -16.99 3.15
C ASP A 27 5.38 -16.58 1.87
N ILE A 28 5.11 -15.28 1.70
CA ILE A 28 4.45 -14.75 0.49
C ILE A 28 5.30 -14.99 -0.76
N GLU A 29 6.60 -14.75 -0.70
CA GLU A 29 7.49 -14.92 -1.84
C GLU A 29 7.58 -16.38 -2.29
N ASN A 30 7.65 -17.32 -1.35
CA ASN A 30 7.81 -18.75 -1.61
C ASN A 30 6.49 -19.49 -1.89
N GLU A 31 5.32 -18.87 -1.63
CA GLU A 31 4.04 -19.52 -1.89
C GLU A 31 3.88 -19.85 -3.37
N VAL A 32 3.51 -21.08 -3.65
CA VAL A 32 3.17 -21.57 -4.99
C VAL A 32 1.68 -21.81 -5.06
N VAL A 33 0.99 -20.86 -5.69
CA VAL A 33 -0.48 -20.92 -5.78
C VAL A 33 -0.90 -21.96 -6.81
N ALA A 34 -1.73 -22.92 -6.41
CA ALA A 34 -2.23 -23.94 -7.30
C ALA A 34 -3.21 -23.36 -8.35
N PRO A 35 -3.29 -23.93 -9.57
CA PRO A 35 -4.22 -23.51 -10.60
C PRO A 35 -5.68 -23.49 -10.09
N GLY A 36 -6.42 -22.44 -10.46
CA GLY A 36 -7.80 -22.23 -10.03
C GLY A 36 -7.97 -21.62 -8.64
N ASN A 37 -6.87 -21.30 -7.96
CA ASN A 37 -6.87 -20.64 -6.66
C ASN A 37 -6.24 -19.25 -6.73
N VAL A 38 -6.42 -18.47 -5.68
CA VAL A 38 -5.68 -17.24 -5.39
C VAL A 38 -5.24 -17.28 -3.93
N ALA A 39 -4.03 -16.93 -3.65
CA ALA A 39 -3.56 -16.74 -2.28
C ALA A 39 -3.81 -15.29 -1.86
N MET A 40 -4.22 -15.11 -0.61
CA MET A 40 -4.49 -13.80 -0.02
C MET A 40 -3.91 -13.74 1.40
N TRP A 41 -3.15 -12.69 1.68
CA TRP A 41 -2.65 -12.39 3.03
C TRP A 41 -3.24 -11.06 3.50
N TRP A 42 -3.79 -11.07 4.70
CA TRP A 42 -4.16 -9.85 5.39
C TRP A 42 -2.94 -9.28 6.14
N LEU A 43 -2.56 -8.05 5.78
CA LEU A 43 -1.34 -7.41 6.28
C LEU A 43 -1.60 -6.36 7.36
N GLY A 44 -2.78 -6.43 7.95
CA GLY A 44 -3.22 -5.50 8.98
C GLY A 44 -3.96 -4.29 8.44
N CYS A 45 -4.82 -3.67 9.28
CA CYS A 45 -5.79 -2.67 8.87
C CYS A 45 -6.63 -3.18 7.70
N THR A 46 -6.64 -2.52 6.56
CA THR A 46 -7.32 -2.94 5.33
C THR A 46 -6.36 -3.51 4.29
N GLY A 47 -5.07 -3.57 4.62
CA GLY A 47 -4.03 -4.02 3.69
C GLY A 47 -4.13 -5.49 3.36
N VAL A 48 -4.16 -5.80 2.06
CA VAL A 48 -4.14 -7.18 1.55
C VAL A 48 -3.10 -7.34 0.46
N TRP A 49 -2.55 -8.55 0.38
CA TRP A 49 -1.69 -9.01 -0.70
C TRP A 49 -2.37 -10.16 -1.40
N PHE A 50 -2.45 -10.10 -2.73
CA PHE A 50 -2.94 -11.20 -3.56
C PHE A 50 -1.82 -11.76 -4.42
N LYS A 51 -1.82 -13.08 -4.59
CA LYS A 51 -0.91 -13.80 -5.49
C LYS A 51 -1.68 -14.83 -6.30
N THR A 52 -1.41 -14.88 -7.62
CA THR A 52 -2.05 -15.81 -8.54
C THR A 52 -1.14 -16.99 -8.87
N PRO A 53 -1.66 -18.06 -9.54
CA PRO A 53 -0.83 -19.16 -10.04
C PRO A 53 0.25 -18.73 -11.05
N ALA A 54 0.04 -17.63 -11.77
CA ALA A 54 1.02 -17.04 -12.67
C ALA A 54 2.08 -16.18 -11.95
N ASP A 55 2.09 -16.25 -10.62
CA ASP A 55 2.98 -15.47 -9.76
C ASP A 55 2.81 -13.95 -9.96
N THR A 56 1.58 -13.51 -10.27
CA THR A 56 1.23 -12.09 -10.26
C THR A 56 0.90 -11.66 -8.83
N ASN A 57 1.58 -10.62 -8.38
CA ASN A 57 1.51 -10.13 -7.01
C ASN A 57 0.96 -8.70 -6.99
N ILE A 58 -0.15 -8.45 -6.31
CA ILE A 58 -0.70 -7.11 -6.13
C ILE A 58 -0.95 -6.79 -4.66
N THR A 59 -0.76 -5.53 -4.30
CA THR A 59 -1.13 -5.03 -2.97
C THR A 59 -2.27 -4.04 -3.06
N ILE A 60 -3.21 -4.12 -2.12
CA ILE A 60 -4.31 -3.17 -1.98
C ILE A 60 -4.28 -2.61 -0.57
N ASP A 61 -4.31 -1.29 -0.44
CA ASP A 61 -4.40 -0.56 0.83
C ASP A 61 -3.32 -0.95 1.87
N LEU A 62 -2.13 -1.35 1.40
CA LEU A 62 -1.03 -1.69 2.28
C LEU A 62 -0.58 -0.46 3.07
N TRP A 63 -0.66 -0.56 4.39
CA TRP A 63 -0.23 0.48 5.30
C TRP A 63 0.88 -0.01 6.23
N CYS A 64 2.07 0.55 6.08
CA CYS A 64 3.25 0.26 6.88
C CYS A 64 3.61 1.41 7.85
N GLY A 65 2.78 2.44 7.94
CA GLY A 65 2.97 3.56 8.84
C GLY A 65 2.61 3.21 10.29
N ASN A 66 3.18 3.95 11.23
CA ASN A 66 2.93 3.77 12.68
C ASN A 66 1.62 4.40 13.16
N GLY A 67 0.87 5.08 12.29
CA GLY A 67 -0.35 5.81 12.67
C GLY A 67 -0.10 7.16 13.33
N LYS A 68 1.13 7.58 13.51
CA LYS A 68 1.44 8.93 13.99
C LYS A 68 1.13 9.94 12.88
N ARG A 69 -0.06 10.49 12.92
CA ARG A 69 -0.45 11.63 12.08
C ARG A 69 -0.04 12.91 12.78
N THR A 70 1.22 13.27 12.69
CA THR A 70 1.68 14.57 13.15
C THR A 70 1.39 15.60 12.08
N HIS A 71 0.47 16.51 12.35
CA HIS A 71 0.51 17.82 11.73
C HIS A 71 1.63 18.60 12.41
N GLY A 72 2.32 19.47 11.71
CA GLY A 72 3.54 20.15 12.11
C GLY A 72 3.68 20.70 13.53
N ASP A 73 2.64 20.61 14.37
CA ASP A 73 2.62 20.91 15.80
C ASP A 73 2.83 19.66 16.69
N GLY A 74 3.12 18.51 16.10
CA GLY A 74 3.28 17.23 16.81
C GLY A 74 1.98 16.65 17.37
N LYS A 75 0.83 17.28 17.14
CA LYS A 75 -0.48 16.83 17.60
C LYS A 75 -1.20 16.08 16.50
N MET A 76 -1.86 15.00 16.90
CA MET A 76 -2.70 14.24 16.01
C MET A 76 -4.04 14.96 15.81
N LYS A 77 -4.35 15.35 14.58
CA LYS A 77 -5.71 15.75 14.22
C LYS A 77 -6.53 14.50 13.92
N VAL A 78 -7.49 14.28 14.77
CA VAL A 78 -8.45 13.21 14.61
C VAL A 78 -9.57 13.72 13.70
N GLY A 79 -9.78 13.05 12.58
CA GLY A 79 -10.99 13.24 11.80
C GLY A 79 -12.21 12.81 12.62
N HIS A 80 -13.33 13.44 12.40
CA HIS A 80 -14.59 13.14 13.08
C HIS A 80 -14.96 11.64 13.02
N GLN A 81 -14.69 11.01 11.91
CA GLN A 81 -14.93 9.59 11.67
C GLN A 81 -14.08 8.69 12.57
N MET A 82 -12.81 9.01 12.76
CA MET A 82 -11.91 8.25 13.63
C MET A 82 -12.31 8.35 15.10
N ALA A 83 -12.78 9.52 15.54
CA ALA A 83 -13.31 9.68 16.91
C ALA A 83 -14.51 8.77 17.14
N ASN A 84 -15.38 8.61 16.15
CA ASN A 84 -16.54 7.72 16.22
C ASN A 84 -16.14 6.23 16.23
N MET A 85 -15.17 5.84 15.38
CA MET A 85 -14.66 4.47 15.33
C MET A 85 -13.96 4.05 16.63
N CYS A 86 -13.31 4.98 17.30
CA CYS A 86 -12.66 4.75 18.59
C CYS A 86 -13.63 4.81 19.78
N GLY A 87 -14.94 4.91 19.53
CA GLY A 87 -15.97 4.94 20.61
C GLY A 87 -15.86 6.16 21.50
N GLY A 88 -15.46 7.31 20.97
CA GLY A 88 -15.29 8.56 21.73
C GLY A 88 -14.12 8.57 22.69
N ARG A 89 -13.22 7.59 22.64
CA ARG A 89 -12.00 7.56 23.47
C ARG A 89 -10.98 8.59 22.98
N ALA A 90 -10.23 9.16 23.90
CA ALA A 90 -9.05 9.93 23.56
C ALA A 90 -8.12 9.07 22.70
N MET A 91 -7.79 9.54 21.50
CA MET A 91 -6.96 8.78 20.58
C MET A 91 -5.53 8.72 21.07
N GLN A 92 -4.99 7.53 21.05
CA GLN A 92 -3.59 7.31 21.34
C GLN A 92 -2.70 7.92 20.23
N PRO A 93 -1.49 8.35 20.55
CA PRO A 93 -0.55 8.88 19.55
C PRO A 93 -0.23 7.89 18.42
N ASN A 94 -0.41 6.60 18.67
CA ASN A 94 -0.28 5.54 17.67
C ASN A 94 -1.65 4.86 17.49
N LEU A 95 -2.21 4.99 16.30
CA LEU A 95 -3.51 4.41 15.93
C LEU A 95 -3.42 2.96 15.49
N ARG A 96 -2.22 2.48 15.22
CA ARG A 96 -2.05 1.12 14.75
C ARG A 96 -2.19 0.16 15.93
N ASN A 97 -3.34 -0.53 15.98
CA ASN A 97 -3.60 -1.57 16.96
C ASN A 97 -3.19 -2.98 16.49
N VAL A 98 -2.71 -3.07 15.26
CA VAL A 98 -2.25 -4.32 14.65
C VAL A 98 -0.73 -4.24 14.51
N PRO A 99 0.03 -5.26 14.92
CA PRO A 99 1.48 -5.27 14.76
C PRO A 99 1.88 -5.20 13.29
N PHE A 100 3.10 -4.75 13.03
CA PHE A 100 3.69 -4.81 11.70
C PHE A 100 4.04 -6.25 11.37
N VAL A 101 3.32 -6.84 10.44
CA VAL A 101 3.50 -8.26 10.07
C VAL A 101 4.50 -8.44 8.94
N ILE A 102 4.87 -7.36 8.26
CA ILE A 102 5.83 -7.37 7.16
C ILE A 102 6.83 -6.21 7.28
N ASP A 103 8.01 -6.41 6.72
CA ASP A 103 8.98 -5.36 6.41
C ASP A 103 8.72 -4.86 4.98
N PRO A 104 8.25 -3.63 4.76
CA PRO A 104 7.94 -3.13 3.41
C PRO A 104 9.17 -3.02 2.51
N PHE A 105 10.38 -3.04 3.08
CA PHE A 105 11.64 -2.96 2.33
C PHE A 105 12.26 -4.31 2.01
N ALA A 106 11.64 -5.43 2.43
CA ALA A 106 12.19 -6.76 2.21
C ALA A 106 11.67 -7.44 0.94
N PHE A 107 10.54 -7.02 0.39
CA PHE A 107 9.94 -7.62 -0.82
C PHE A 107 10.79 -7.42 -2.05
N LYS A 108 10.87 -8.45 -2.88
CA LYS A 108 11.61 -8.46 -4.14
C LYS A 108 10.70 -8.29 -5.35
N LYS A 109 9.39 -8.48 -5.20
CA LYS A 109 8.44 -8.47 -6.29
C LYS A 109 7.08 -7.94 -5.86
N VAL A 110 6.53 -7.07 -6.70
CA VAL A 110 5.11 -6.71 -6.77
C VAL A 110 4.81 -6.32 -8.20
N ASP A 111 3.62 -6.58 -8.68
CA ASP A 111 3.21 -6.27 -10.06
C ASP A 111 2.33 -5.01 -10.14
N ALA A 112 1.62 -4.66 -9.08
CA ALA A 112 0.89 -3.40 -8.95
C ALA A 112 0.66 -3.02 -7.49
N VAL A 113 0.60 -1.71 -7.24
CA VAL A 113 0.25 -1.11 -5.96
C VAL A 113 -1.08 -0.40 -6.12
N LEU A 114 -2.10 -0.82 -5.36
CA LEU A 114 -3.45 -0.27 -5.42
C LEU A 114 -3.80 0.46 -4.12
N ALA A 115 -4.61 1.51 -4.25
CA ALA A 115 -5.28 2.15 -3.13
C ALA A 115 -6.76 2.39 -3.46
N THR A 116 -7.64 2.00 -2.54
CA THR A 116 -9.08 2.26 -2.68
C THR A 116 -9.38 3.74 -2.50
N HIS A 117 -8.67 4.42 -1.60
CA HIS A 117 -8.79 5.86 -1.39
C HIS A 117 -7.53 6.44 -0.72
N TYR A 118 -7.49 7.76 -0.56
CA TYR A 118 -6.29 8.52 -0.19
C TYR A 118 -6.01 8.62 1.33
N HIS A 119 -6.81 8.02 2.19
CA HIS A 119 -6.54 8.06 3.62
C HIS A 119 -5.22 7.37 3.96
N GLN A 120 -4.53 7.88 4.98
CA GLN A 120 -3.16 7.43 5.27
C GLN A 120 -3.07 6.00 5.78
N ASP A 121 -4.14 5.45 6.33
CA ASP A 121 -4.25 4.06 6.77
C ASP A 121 -4.55 3.08 5.62
N HIS A 122 -4.71 3.59 4.40
CA HIS A 122 -4.86 2.84 3.14
C HIS A 122 -3.69 3.05 2.18
N MET A 123 -2.73 3.90 2.54
CA MET A 123 -1.58 4.22 1.69
C MET A 123 -0.29 4.26 2.52
N SER A 124 0.79 3.72 1.97
CA SER A 124 2.09 3.72 2.63
C SER A 124 3.13 4.43 1.78
N ALA A 125 3.70 5.48 2.33
CA ALA A 125 4.83 6.16 1.71
C ALA A 125 6.09 5.29 1.75
N GLU A 126 6.28 4.49 2.80
CA GLU A 126 7.37 3.55 2.96
C GLU A 126 7.33 2.46 1.88
N TRP A 127 6.15 1.90 1.62
CA TRP A 127 5.95 0.92 0.57
C TRP A 127 6.21 1.53 -0.82
N ALA A 128 5.64 2.70 -1.09
CA ALA A 128 5.90 3.42 -2.32
C ALA A 128 7.39 3.73 -2.50
N ALA A 129 8.08 4.15 -1.44
CA ALA A 129 9.53 4.40 -1.46
C ALA A 129 10.30 3.15 -1.87
N HIS A 130 9.98 1.99 -1.29
CA HIS A 130 10.64 0.74 -1.62
C HIS A 130 10.42 0.34 -3.08
N VAL A 131 9.18 0.36 -3.56
CA VAL A 131 8.85 0.01 -4.96
C VAL A 131 9.54 0.91 -5.97
N ILE A 132 9.71 2.20 -5.64
CA ILE A 132 10.43 3.15 -6.51
C ILE A 132 11.95 2.92 -6.45
N GLN A 133 12.52 2.81 -5.26
CA GLN A 133 13.96 2.71 -5.04
C GLN A 133 14.55 1.38 -5.51
N SER A 134 13.79 0.29 -5.38
CA SER A 134 14.22 -1.04 -5.83
C SER A 134 14.18 -1.21 -7.35
N GLY A 135 13.53 -0.29 -8.07
CA GLY A 135 13.39 -0.38 -9.52
C GLY A 135 12.52 -1.55 -9.99
N MET A 136 11.61 -2.03 -9.17
CA MET A 136 10.73 -3.16 -9.52
C MET A 136 9.96 -2.89 -10.81
N THR A 137 9.88 -3.94 -11.63
CA THR A 137 9.16 -3.96 -12.91
C THR A 137 8.10 -5.04 -12.93
N THR A 138 7.15 -4.88 -13.83
CA THR A 138 6.13 -5.87 -14.18
C THR A 138 5.99 -5.93 -15.69
N THR A 139 5.04 -6.70 -16.22
CA THR A 139 4.73 -6.70 -17.64
C THR A 139 3.32 -6.19 -17.88
N ASP A 140 3.16 -5.38 -18.93
CA ASP A 140 1.86 -4.95 -19.41
C ASP A 140 1.11 -6.08 -20.15
N GLU A 141 -0.09 -5.78 -20.63
CA GLU A 141 -0.95 -6.72 -21.37
C GLU A 141 -0.31 -7.26 -22.66
N ASN A 142 0.71 -6.58 -23.21
CA ASN A 142 1.45 -6.97 -24.40
C ASN A 142 2.74 -7.74 -24.08
N GLY A 143 3.01 -8.01 -22.80
CA GLY A 143 4.22 -8.66 -22.31
C GLY A 143 5.45 -7.76 -22.30
N LYS A 144 5.28 -6.43 -22.50
CA LYS A 144 6.36 -5.46 -22.39
C LYS A 144 6.66 -5.16 -20.93
N GLU A 145 7.94 -5.16 -20.60
CA GLU A 145 8.39 -4.75 -19.26
C GLU A 145 8.14 -3.26 -19.02
N ILE A 146 7.45 -2.97 -17.91
CA ILE A 146 7.14 -1.62 -17.47
C ILE A 146 7.46 -1.48 -15.97
N PRO A 147 7.74 -0.28 -15.48
CA PRO A 147 7.82 -0.04 -14.04
C PRO A 147 6.50 -0.37 -13.35
N VAL A 148 6.54 -0.93 -12.14
CA VAL A 148 5.34 -1.26 -11.35
C VAL A 148 4.41 -0.05 -11.25
N PRO A 149 3.14 -0.15 -11.67
CA PRO A 149 2.18 0.94 -11.62
C PRO A 149 1.57 1.12 -10.23
N PHE A 150 1.18 2.37 -9.95
CA PHE A 150 0.39 2.79 -8.80
C PHE A 150 -1.01 3.16 -9.27
N ILE A 151 -2.02 2.42 -8.84
CA ILE A 151 -3.40 2.46 -9.37
C ILE A 151 -4.36 2.90 -8.28
N GLY A 152 -5.10 3.97 -8.51
CA GLY A 152 -6.07 4.45 -7.54
C GLY A 152 -6.90 5.64 -8.03
N PRO A 153 -7.87 6.10 -7.22
CA PRO A 153 -8.65 7.28 -7.56
C PRO A 153 -7.77 8.54 -7.56
N LYS A 154 -8.28 9.60 -8.16
CA LYS A 154 -7.55 10.85 -8.38
C LYS A 154 -6.80 11.36 -7.14
N LYS A 155 -7.46 11.41 -5.97
CA LYS A 155 -6.82 11.90 -4.73
C LYS A 155 -5.68 11.01 -4.25
N SER A 156 -5.76 9.71 -4.45
CA SER A 156 -4.66 8.77 -4.12
C SER A 156 -3.46 9.00 -5.05
N VAL A 157 -3.71 9.17 -6.34
CA VAL A 157 -2.67 9.50 -7.32
C VAL A 157 -1.99 10.83 -7.00
N GLU A 158 -2.76 11.87 -6.70
CA GLU A 158 -2.22 13.18 -6.29
C GLU A 158 -1.34 13.07 -5.03
N LEU A 159 -1.72 12.21 -4.09
CA LEU A 159 -0.94 11.99 -2.87
C LEU A 159 0.37 11.22 -3.16
N TRP A 160 0.35 10.18 -3.98
CA TRP A 160 1.56 9.49 -4.43
C TRP A 160 2.53 10.44 -5.14
N GLN A 161 2.03 11.25 -6.07
CA GLN A 161 2.85 12.25 -6.78
C GLN A 161 3.43 13.30 -5.82
N LYS A 162 2.65 13.73 -4.83
CA LYS A 162 3.14 14.62 -3.77
C LYS A 162 4.25 13.99 -2.94
N TRP A 163 4.24 12.68 -2.74
CA TRP A 163 5.32 11.95 -2.09
C TRP A 163 6.55 11.78 -2.99
N GLY A 164 6.41 11.92 -4.31
CA GLY A 164 7.47 11.82 -5.29
C GLY A 164 7.41 10.59 -6.18
N VAL A 165 6.28 9.87 -6.20
CA VAL A 165 6.05 8.83 -7.22
C VAL A 165 5.96 9.52 -8.59
N PRO A 166 6.73 9.08 -9.60
CA PRO A 166 6.67 9.63 -10.95
C PRO A 166 5.27 9.52 -11.55
N ALA A 167 4.84 10.58 -12.25
CA ALA A 167 3.49 10.66 -12.80
C ALA A 167 3.19 9.54 -13.81
N GLU A 168 4.20 9.14 -14.59
CA GLU A 168 4.13 8.07 -15.59
C GLU A 168 3.90 6.67 -14.98
N ARG A 169 4.11 6.52 -13.67
CA ARG A 169 3.83 5.28 -12.94
C ARG A 169 2.44 5.28 -12.29
N CYS A 170 1.74 6.40 -12.34
CA CYS A 170 0.43 6.56 -11.69
C CYS A 170 -0.71 6.38 -12.70
N ILE A 171 -1.64 5.50 -12.40
CA ILE A 171 -2.85 5.26 -13.17
C ILE A 171 -4.05 5.71 -12.36
N THR A 172 -4.71 6.78 -12.82
CA THR A 172 -5.95 7.25 -12.20
C THR A 172 -7.13 6.44 -12.72
N VAL A 173 -7.93 5.91 -11.81
CA VAL A 173 -9.17 5.18 -12.11
C VAL A 173 -10.39 5.89 -11.57
N LYS A 174 -11.52 5.67 -12.24
CA LYS A 174 -12.88 6.06 -11.84
C LYS A 174 -13.81 4.84 -11.93
N PRO A 175 -14.97 4.87 -11.29
CA PRO A 175 -15.93 3.77 -11.38
C PRO A 175 -16.23 3.37 -12.83
N GLY A 176 -16.20 2.08 -13.11
CA GLY A 176 -16.38 1.48 -14.42
C GLY A 176 -15.09 1.28 -15.23
N ASP A 177 -13.97 1.86 -14.83
CA ASP A 177 -12.69 1.60 -15.49
C ASP A 177 -12.20 0.18 -15.20
N THR A 178 -11.59 -0.44 -16.20
CA THR A 178 -10.96 -1.76 -16.09
C THR A 178 -9.49 -1.66 -16.48
N ILE A 179 -8.63 -2.23 -15.66
CA ILE A 179 -7.18 -2.30 -15.90
C ILE A 179 -6.74 -3.75 -15.81
N LYS A 180 -5.89 -4.17 -16.71
CA LYS A 180 -5.31 -5.51 -16.71
C LYS A 180 -3.83 -5.45 -16.30
N ILE A 181 -3.48 -6.27 -15.31
CA ILE A 181 -2.10 -6.49 -14.87
C ILE A 181 -1.83 -7.99 -15.01
N LYS A 182 -1.09 -8.37 -16.01
CA LYS A 182 -0.78 -9.77 -16.35
C LYS A 182 -2.08 -10.60 -16.46
N ASP A 183 -2.32 -11.52 -15.55
CA ASP A 183 -3.51 -12.40 -15.48
C ASP A 183 -4.61 -11.85 -14.53
N ILE A 184 -4.41 -10.68 -13.92
CA ILE A 184 -5.41 -10.03 -13.07
C ILE A 184 -6.13 -8.94 -13.84
N GLU A 185 -7.46 -8.95 -13.75
CA GLU A 185 -8.33 -7.85 -14.18
C GLU A 185 -8.81 -7.08 -12.94
N ILE A 186 -8.60 -5.77 -12.94
CA ILE A 186 -8.98 -4.85 -11.87
C ILE A 186 -10.12 -3.99 -12.37
N VAL A 187 -11.29 -4.12 -11.77
CA VAL A 187 -12.48 -3.31 -12.08
C VAL A 187 -12.69 -2.29 -10.98
N ALA A 188 -12.65 -1.01 -11.32
CA ALA A 188 -12.94 0.06 -10.38
C ALA A 188 -14.45 0.16 -10.15
N LEU A 189 -14.87 0.01 -8.90
CA LEU A 189 -16.26 0.13 -8.49
C LEU A 189 -16.49 1.45 -7.76
N ASP A 190 -17.74 1.92 -7.76
CA ASP A 190 -18.13 3.05 -6.94
C ASP A 190 -18.16 2.66 -5.46
N SER A 191 -17.70 3.56 -4.61
CA SER A 191 -17.68 3.37 -3.17
C SER A 191 -18.06 4.66 -2.46
N PHE A 192 -18.81 4.53 -1.37
CA PHE A 192 -19.18 5.64 -0.52
C PHE A 192 -18.08 5.95 0.50
N ASP A 193 -17.19 6.86 0.14
CA ASP A 193 -16.38 7.58 1.12
C ASP A 193 -16.84 9.05 1.15
N ARG A 194 -17.29 9.50 2.32
CA ARG A 194 -17.82 10.87 2.53
C ARG A 194 -16.71 11.89 2.80
N THR A 195 -15.50 11.70 2.38
CA THR A 195 -14.38 12.65 2.61
C THR A 195 -14.05 13.49 1.39
#